data_f63d13e9738ab4d126afc1fe79523200
#
_entry.id   f63d13e9738ab4d126afc1fe79523200
#
_cell.length_a   1.000
_cell.length_b   1.000
_cell.length_c   1.000
_cell.angle_alpha   90.00
_cell.angle_beta   90.00
_cell.angle_gamma   90.00
#
_symmetry.space_group_name_H-M   'P 1'
#
loop_
_entity.id
_entity.type
_entity.pdbx_description
1 polymer ?
#
loop_
_entity_poly.entity_id
_entity_poly.type
_entity_poly.pdbx_seq_one_letter_code
_entity_poly.pdbx_strand_id
1 'polypeptide(L)'
;TLVIFFSDNGPAIGSAGPLKGRKGSTFEGGMREPTVIRWPGQIPAGKDNGELMTAMDLLPTFAKLAGAEVPKDRVIDGKDVWPVLAGKAKTPHKSFFYHGGNNLKAVRSGDWKLHVNGKKPVALFNLATDIGEKKNVLAENREVAHQLLGEIAKFQKELAENSRPPAFVENPKPLAK
;
A
#
# COMPACT_ATOMS: atom_id res chain seq x y z
N THR A 1 -16.40 13.85 -14.41
CA THR A 1 -15.88 13.90 -13.03
C THR A 1 -15.46 12.51 -12.59
N LEU A 2 -14.25 12.37 -12.05
CA LEU A 2 -13.79 11.19 -11.34
C LEU A 2 -14.28 11.27 -9.89
N VAL A 3 -14.97 10.24 -9.42
CA VAL A 3 -15.43 10.11 -8.03
C VAL A 3 -14.75 8.90 -7.42
N ILE A 4 -14.13 9.07 -6.26
CA ILE A 4 -13.49 8.01 -5.49
C ILE A 4 -14.05 8.04 -4.07
N PHE A 5 -14.51 6.89 -3.59
CA PHE A 5 -14.92 6.68 -2.22
C PHE A 5 -14.12 5.51 -1.64
N PHE A 6 -13.40 5.73 -0.57
CA PHE A 6 -12.62 4.71 0.13
C PHE A 6 -12.48 5.04 1.62
N SER A 7 -12.13 4.05 2.43
CA SER A 7 -11.79 4.23 3.83
C SER A 7 -10.29 4.52 4.00
N ASP A 8 -9.91 5.18 5.08
CA ASP A 8 -8.51 5.49 5.42
C ASP A 8 -7.79 4.31 6.10
N ASN A 9 -8.55 3.41 6.72
CA ASN A 9 -8.06 2.23 7.44
C ASN A 9 -9.18 1.20 7.67
N GLY A 10 -8.80 -0.01 8.06
CA GLY A 10 -9.74 -1.05 8.43
C GLY A 10 -10.64 -0.71 9.61
N PRO A 11 -11.69 -1.48 9.84
CA PRO A 11 -12.73 -1.16 10.81
C PRO A 11 -12.18 -1.07 12.23
N ALA A 12 -12.50 0.02 12.94
CA ALA A 12 -12.27 0.14 14.37
C ALA A 12 -13.31 -0.68 15.15
N ILE A 13 -14.56 -0.67 14.66
CA ILE A 13 -15.72 -1.42 15.20
C ILE A 13 -16.33 -2.20 14.04
N GLY A 14 -16.81 -3.42 14.32
CA GLY A 14 -17.37 -4.29 13.30
C GLY A 14 -16.39 -5.32 12.75
N SER A 15 -16.57 -5.72 11.51
CA SER A 15 -15.83 -6.80 10.86
C SER A 15 -15.18 -6.35 9.57
N ALA A 16 -13.96 -6.83 9.33
CA ALA A 16 -13.28 -6.71 8.03
C ALA A 16 -13.67 -7.86 7.06
N GLY A 17 -14.78 -8.54 7.29
CA GLY A 17 -15.18 -9.70 6.50
C GLY A 17 -14.22 -10.88 6.69
N PRO A 18 -13.72 -11.49 5.60
CA PRO A 18 -12.80 -12.63 5.69
C PRO A 18 -11.38 -12.24 6.08
N LEU A 19 -11.05 -10.93 6.11
CA LEU A 19 -9.70 -10.43 6.33
C LEU A 19 -9.36 -10.43 7.82
N LYS A 20 -8.12 -10.78 8.14
CA LYS A 20 -7.59 -10.76 9.50
C LYS A 20 -7.23 -9.34 9.94
N GLY A 21 -7.45 -9.05 11.22
CA GLY A 21 -7.07 -7.77 11.82
C GLY A 21 -8.14 -6.70 11.69
N ARG A 22 -7.79 -5.51 12.14
CA ARG A 22 -8.63 -4.30 12.16
C ARG A 22 -7.73 -3.07 12.22
N LYS A 23 -8.30 -1.87 12.31
CA LYS A 23 -7.58 -0.60 12.49
C LYS A 23 -6.37 -0.74 13.42
N GLY A 24 -5.21 -0.26 12.97
CA GLY A 24 -3.94 -0.32 13.69
C GLY A 24 -3.15 -1.61 13.52
N SER A 25 -3.68 -2.63 12.82
CA SER A 25 -2.91 -3.83 12.47
C SER A 25 -2.36 -3.77 11.05
N THR A 26 -1.26 -4.48 10.80
CA THR A 26 -0.67 -4.63 9.46
C THR A 26 -1.15 -5.88 8.72
N PHE A 27 -2.14 -6.58 9.27
CA PHE A 27 -2.89 -7.61 8.55
C PHE A 27 -3.82 -6.99 7.51
N GLU A 28 -4.28 -7.80 6.55
CA GLU A 28 -5.11 -7.29 5.43
C GLU A 28 -6.37 -6.56 5.91
N GLY A 29 -7.02 -7.02 7.00
CA GLY A 29 -8.21 -6.37 7.55
C GLY A 29 -7.96 -5.02 8.24
N GLY A 30 -6.71 -4.63 8.45
CA GLY A 30 -6.35 -3.29 8.93
C GLY A 30 -5.87 -2.34 7.85
N MET A 31 -5.53 -2.88 6.68
CA MET A 31 -4.81 -2.14 5.63
C MET A 31 -5.48 -2.18 4.27
N ARG A 32 -6.29 -3.21 3.98
CA ARG A 32 -7.01 -3.35 2.72
C ARG A 32 -8.41 -2.77 2.87
N GLU A 33 -8.64 -1.67 2.14
CA GLU A 33 -9.85 -0.89 2.29
C GLU A 33 -10.81 -1.07 1.11
N PRO A 34 -12.14 -1.14 1.37
CA PRO A 34 -13.12 -1.09 0.31
C PRO A 34 -13.02 0.24 -0.41
N THR A 35 -12.94 0.17 -1.73
CA THR A 35 -12.79 1.35 -2.59
C THR A 35 -13.77 1.26 -3.74
N VAL A 36 -14.54 2.33 -3.97
CA VAL A 36 -15.45 2.46 -5.10
C VAL A 36 -15.00 3.65 -5.94
N ILE A 37 -14.81 3.41 -7.23
CA ILE A 37 -14.33 4.43 -8.16
C ILE A 37 -15.29 4.51 -9.34
N ARG A 38 -15.67 5.73 -9.75
CA ARG A 38 -16.60 5.97 -10.83
C ARG A 38 -16.12 7.11 -11.71
N TRP A 39 -16.02 6.82 -13.00
CA TRP A 39 -15.83 7.82 -14.05
C TRP A 39 -16.48 7.33 -15.34
N PRO A 40 -17.74 7.71 -15.62
CA PRO A 40 -18.46 7.23 -16.80
C PRO A 40 -17.69 7.49 -18.10
N GLY A 41 -17.63 6.48 -18.96
CA GLY A 41 -16.90 6.56 -20.23
C GLY A 41 -15.38 6.42 -20.15
N GLN A 42 -14.81 6.42 -18.93
CA GLN A 42 -13.36 6.32 -18.71
C GLN A 42 -12.97 5.07 -17.91
N ILE A 43 -13.77 4.71 -16.93
CA ILE A 43 -13.56 3.51 -16.08
C ILE A 43 -14.68 2.52 -16.39
N PRO A 44 -14.38 1.24 -16.66
CA PRO A 44 -15.39 0.21 -16.89
C PRO A 44 -16.33 0.07 -15.69
N ALA A 45 -17.63 0.10 -15.94
CA ALA A 45 -18.65 -0.07 -14.91
C ALA A 45 -18.82 -1.55 -14.52
N GLY A 46 -19.19 -1.80 -13.25
CA GLY A 46 -19.52 -3.14 -12.75
C GLY A 46 -18.35 -4.12 -12.79
N LYS A 47 -17.12 -3.64 -12.63
CA LYS A 47 -15.91 -4.47 -12.58
C LYS A 47 -15.27 -4.40 -11.19
N ASP A 48 -14.87 -5.55 -10.70
CA ASP A 48 -13.98 -5.67 -9.55
C ASP A 48 -12.53 -5.60 -10.01
N ASN A 49 -11.69 -4.94 -9.23
CA ASN A 49 -10.27 -4.82 -9.48
C ASN A 49 -9.51 -5.21 -8.21
N GLY A 50 -8.76 -6.31 -8.28
CA GLY A 50 -7.95 -6.84 -7.17
C GLY A 50 -6.50 -6.37 -7.17
N GLU A 51 -6.11 -5.48 -8.08
CA GLU A 51 -4.74 -4.98 -8.18
C GLU A 51 -4.37 -4.11 -6.98
N LEU A 52 -3.11 -4.22 -6.56
CA LEU A 52 -2.58 -3.42 -5.47
C LEU A 52 -2.48 -1.94 -5.87
N MET A 53 -3.21 -1.11 -5.17
CA MET A 53 -3.16 0.34 -5.27
C MET A 53 -3.13 0.93 -3.86
N THR A 54 -2.60 2.14 -3.72
CA THR A 54 -2.46 2.82 -2.44
C THR A 54 -2.98 4.25 -2.50
N ALA A 55 -3.29 4.86 -1.35
CA ALA A 55 -3.67 6.27 -1.31
C ALA A 55 -2.53 7.20 -1.80
N MET A 56 -1.27 6.77 -1.71
CA MET A 56 -0.13 7.52 -2.22
C MET A 56 -0.16 7.67 -3.74
N ASP A 57 -0.83 6.76 -4.46
CA ASP A 57 -0.94 6.77 -5.93
C ASP A 57 -1.86 7.88 -6.45
N LEU A 58 -2.70 8.45 -5.58
CA LEU A 58 -3.62 9.51 -5.97
C LEU A 58 -2.88 10.75 -6.49
N LEU A 59 -1.79 11.15 -5.82
CA LEU A 59 -1.01 12.33 -6.25
C LEU A 59 -0.46 12.19 -7.67
N PRO A 60 0.35 11.18 -8.02
CA PRO A 60 0.90 11.05 -9.37
C PRO A 60 -0.17 10.77 -10.43
N THR A 61 -1.23 10.02 -10.06
CA THR A 61 -2.34 9.75 -10.98
C THR A 61 -3.12 11.02 -11.33
N PHE A 62 -3.47 11.83 -10.32
CA PHE A 62 -4.20 13.07 -10.54
C PHE A 62 -3.34 14.14 -11.25
N ALA A 63 -2.06 14.25 -10.89
CA ALA A 63 -1.15 15.14 -11.59
C ALA A 63 -1.14 14.83 -13.09
N LYS A 64 -0.96 13.58 -13.46
CA LYS A 64 -0.96 13.17 -14.87
C LYS A 64 -2.30 13.41 -15.56
N LEU A 65 -3.42 13.11 -14.92
CA LEU A 65 -4.76 13.36 -15.47
C LEU A 65 -5.04 14.84 -15.67
N ALA A 66 -4.47 15.69 -14.84
CA ALA A 66 -4.55 17.15 -14.93
C ALA A 66 -3.52 17.79 -15.89
N GLY A 67 -2.64 17.00 -16.50
CA GLY A 67 -1.54 17.49 -17.33
C GLY A 67 -0.41 18.18 -16.53
N ALA A 68 -0.34 17.89 -15.22
CA ALA A 68 0.70 18.40 -14.34
C ALA A 68 1.80 17.35 -14.10
N GLU A 69 2.95 17.78 -13.60
CA GLU A 69 4.05 16.92 -13.19
C GLU A 69 4.12 16.80 -11.67
N VAL A 70 4.50 15.64 -11.20
CA VAL A 70 4.88 15.46 -9.79
C VAL A 70 6.26 16.04 -9.52
N PRO A 71 6.57 16.46 -8.27
CA PRO A 71 7.91 16.91 -7.91
C PRO A 71 8.99 15.89 -8.28
N LYS A 72 10.10 16.36 -8.89
CA LYS A 72 11.24 15.52 -9.29
C LYS A 72 12.45 15.66 -8.34
N ASP A 73 12.35 16.55 -7.37
CA ASP A 73 13.39 16.86 -6.38
C ASP A 73 13.38 15.88 -5.18
N ARG A 74 12.49 14.90 -5.20
CA ARG A 74 12.30 13.93 -4.14
C ARG A 74 11.75 12.60 -4.66
N VAL A 75 11.96 11.53 -3.91
CA VAL A 75 11.31 10.25 -4.16
C VAL A 75 9.83 10.37 -3.81
N ILE A 76 8.97 9.93 -4.72
CA ILE A 76 7.52 9.82 -4.53
C ILE A 76 7.18 8.32 -4.55
N ASP A 77 6.64 7.80 -3.43
CA ASP A 77 6.31 6.37 -3.29
C ASP A 77 5.11 5.96 -4.15
N GLY A 78 4.15 6.86 -4.31
CA GLY A 78 2.99 6.67 -5.17
C GLY A 78 3.37 6.58 -6.65
N LYS A 79 2.56 5.86 -7.41
CA LYS A 79 2.73 5.65 -8.85
C LYS A 79 1.45 6.02 -9.61
N ASP A 80 1.60 6.36 -10.88
CA ASP A 80 0.43 6.55 -11.73
C ASP A 80 -0.28 5.20 -11.95
N VAL A 81 -1.47 5.08 -11.38
CA VAL A 81 -2.34 3.90 -11.49
C VAL A 81 -3.52 4.12 -12.42
N TRP A 82 -3.53 5.21 -13.20
CA TRP A 82 -4.59 5.44 -14.17
C TRP A 82 -4.81 4.27 -15.13
N PRO A 83 -3.76 3.64 -15.72
CA PRO A 83 -3.95 2.48 -16.59
C PRO A 83 -4.60 1.28 -15.88
N VAL A 84 -4.35 1.11 -14.56
CA VAL A 84 -4.97 0.06 -13.74
C VAL A 84 -6.46 0.35 -13.53
N LEU A 85 -6.80 1.59 -13.18
CA LEU A 85 -8.18 2.04 -12.99
C LEU A 85 -9.00 1.94 -14.29
N ALA A 86 -8.37 2.21 -15.42
CA ALA A 86 -8.99 2.08 -16.74
C ALA A 86 -9.10 0.62 -17.23
N GLY A 87 -8.62 -0.37 -16.44
CA GLY A 87 -8.64 -1.79 -16.80
C GLY A 87 -7.67 -2.18 -17.91
N LYS A 88 -6.62 -1.39 -18.13
CA LYS A 88 -5.66 -1.55 -19.23
C LYS A 88 -4.29 -2.10 -18.81
N ALA A 89 -4.01 -2.16 -17.50
CA ALA A 89 -2.73 -2.64 -16.98
C ALA A 89 -2.91 -3.29 -15.61
N LYS A 90 -1.88 -4.03 -15.20
CA LYS A 90 -1.68 -4.48 -13.81
C LYS A 90 -1.01 -3.40 -12.98
N THR A 91 -1.00 -3.61 -11.66
CA THR A 91 -0.36 -2.69 -10.72
C THR A 91 1.12 -2.44 -11.08
N PRO A 92 1.59 -1.19 -11.00
CA PRO A 92 3.01 -0.88 -11.13
C PRO A 92 3.81 -1.18 -9.84
N HIS A 93 3.14 -1.52 -8.75
CA HIS A 93 3.79 -1.86 -7.49
C HIS A 93 4.29 -3.31 -7.50
N LYS A 94 5.58 -3.48 -7.38
CA LYS A 94 6.20 -4.81 -7.20
C LYS A 94 6.03 -5.28 -5.77
N SER A 95 6.23 -4.39 -4.83
CA SER A 95 6.16 -4.65 -3.39
C SER A 95 5.48 -3.51 -2.67
N PHE A 96 4.86 -3.80 -1.53
CA PHE A 96 4.29 -2.83 -0.61
C PHE A 96 4.78 -3.11 0.80
N PHE A 97 5.21 -2.06 1.52
CA PHE A 97 5.84 -2.17 2.84
C PHE A 97 4.90 -1.61 3.91
N TYR A 98 4.58 -2.45 4.89
CA TYR A 98 3.64 -2.14 5.96
C TYR A 98 4.38 -1.65 7.19
N HIS A 99 4.00 -0.48 7.69
CA HIS A 99 4.56 0.09 8.91
C HIS A 99 3.54 0.12 10.04
N GLY A 100 4.01 -0.15 11.26
CA GLY A 100 3.28 0.12 12.50
C GLY A 100 4.06 1.18 13.28
N GLY A 101 3.58 2.43 13.23
CA GLY A 101 4.41 3.57 13.60
C GLY A 101 5.66 3.65 12.72
N ASN A 102 6.81 3.86 13.33
CA ASN A 102 8.09 3.95 12.63
C ASN A 102 8.73 2.58 12.32
N ASN A 103 8.07 1.48 12.68
CA ASN A 103 8.63 0.15 12.49
C ASN A 103 8.03 -0.55 11.28
N LEU A 104 8.87 -1.06 10.40
CA LEU A 104 8.44 -1.95 9.33
C LEU A 104 7.96 -3.27 9.97
N LYS A 105 6.77 -3.71 9.61
CA LYS A 105 6.09 -4.88 10.18
C LYS A 105 5.84 -5.98 9.16
N ALA A 106 5.68 -5.63 7.88
CA ALA A 106 5.47 -6.63 6.83
C ALA A 106 5.90 -6.08 5.47
N VAL A 107 6.08 -7.00 4.52
CA VAL A 107 6.19 -6.71 3.08
C VAL A 107 5.26 -7.64 2.32
N ARG A 108 4.58 -7.11 1.32
CA ARG A 108 3.84 -7.87 0.31
C ARG A 108 4.54 -7.72 -1.03
N SER A 109 4.77 -8.85 -1.72
CA SER A 109 5.26 -8.89 -3.10
C SER A 109 4.48 -9.95 -3.86
N GLY A 110 3.72 -9.51 -4.86
CA GLY A 110 2.73 -10.34 -5.51
C GLY A 110 1.71 -10.92 -4.52
N ASP A 111 1.61 -12.25 -4.49
CA ASP A 111 0.69 -12.97 -3.61
C ASP A 111 1.27 -13.27 -2.22
N TRP A 112 2.56 -13.03 -2.02
CA TRP A 112 3.23 -13.34 -0.78
C TRP A 112 3.29 -12.15 0.17
N LYS A 113 2.99 -12.40 1.45
CA LYS A 113 3.11 -11.41 2.51
C LYS A 113 3.90 -11.97 3.69
N LEU A 114 5.04 -11.35 3.97
CA LEU A 114 5.94 -11.69 5.06
C LEU A 114 5.78 -10.68 6.19
N HIS A 115 5.42 -11.16 7.38
CA HIS A 115 5.48 -10.38 8.61
C HIS A 115 6.84 -10.53 9.26
N VAL A 116 7.35 -9.44 9.82
CA VAL A 116 8.66 -9.39 10.47
C VAL A 116 8.61 -8.70 11.85
N ASN A 117 9.55 -9.06 12.70
CA ASN A 117 9.87 -8.33 13.92
C ASN A 117 11.34 -7.92 13.87
N GLY A 118 11.58 -6.66 13.57
CA GLY A 118 12.91 -6.20 13.18
C GLY A 118 13.37 -6.91 11.91
N LYS A 119 14.51 -7.62 11.99
CA LYS A 119 15.05 -8.40 10.86
C LYS A 119 14.59 -9.87 10.85
N LYS A 120 13.79 -10.30 11.84
CA LYS A 120 13.39 -11.71 11.95
C LYS A 120 12.06 -11.94 11.26
N PRO A 121 11.94 -12.92 10.34
CA PRO A 121 10.66 -13.35 9.79
C PRO A 121 9.82 -14.00 10.90
N VAL A 122 8.52 -13.66 10.93
CA VAL A 122 7.58 -14.14 11.96
C VAL A 122 6.52 -15.03 11.34
N ALA A 123 5.96 -14.62 10.21
CA ALA A 123 4.93 -15.38 9.52
C ALA A 123 4.94 -15.05 8.02
N LEU A 124 4.65 -16.04 7.20
CA LEU A 124 4.51 -15.91 5.75
C LEU A 124 3.12 -16.42 5.33
N PHE A 125 2.42 -15.64 4.52
CA PHE A 125 1.10 -15.97 3.99
C PHE A 125 1.09 -15.88 2.47
N ASN A 126 0.32 -16.77 1.83
CA ASN A 126 0.00 -16.67 0.41
C ASN A 126 -1.42 -16.09 0.29
N LEU A 127 -1.53 -14.81 -0.06
CA LEU A 127 -2.81 -14.09 -0.10
C LEU A 127 -3.72 -14.54 -1.25
N ALA A 128 -3.21 -15.21 -2.27
CA ALA A 128 -4.04 -15.77 -3.34
C ALA A 128 -4.90 -16.94 -2.84
N THR A 129 -4.40 -17.72 -1.89
CA THR A 129 -5.08 -18.90 -1.34
C THR A 129 -5.56 -18.70 0.09
N ASP A 130 -5.02 -17.73 0.80
CA ASP A 130 -5.32 -17.42 2.20
C ASP A 130 -5.35 -15.90 2.44
N ILE A 131 -6.35 -15.23 1.88
CA ILE A 131 -6.55 -13.78 2.06
C ILE A 131 -6.79 -13.41 3.53
N GLY A 132 -7.23 -14.36 4.35
CA GLY A 132 -7.49 -14.18 5.77
C GLY A 132 -6.26 -14.37 6.66
N GLU A 133 -5.07 -14.62 6.08
CA GLU A 133 -3.80 -14.78 6.81
C GLU A 133 -3.92 -15.77 8.00
N LYS A 134 -4.56 -16.91 7.76
CA LYS A 134 -4.85 -17.93 8.79
C LYS A 134 -3.73 -18.96 8.93
N LYS A 135 -3.09 -19.34 7.81
CA LYS A 135 -2.10 -20.40 7.75
C LYS A 135 -0.71 -19.82 7.53
N ASN A 136 0.12 -19.81 8.58
CA ASN A 136 1.54 -19.46 8.45
C ASN A 136 2.30 -20.58 7.75
N VAL A 137 2.84 -20.29 6.57
CA VAL A 137 3.58 -21.23 5.72
C VAL A 137 5.09 -20.91 5.66
N LEU A 138 5.60 -20.19 6.66
CA LEU A 138 7.01 -19.75 6.71
C LEU A 138 7.98 -20.94 6.72
N ALA A 139 7.66 -22.00 7.45
CA ALA A 139 8.54 -23.16 7.59
C ALA A 139 8.76 -23.88 6.25
N GLU A 140 7.70 -23.95 5.45
CA GLU A 140 7.66 -24.64 4.16
C GLU A 140 8.19 -23.80 3.00
N ASN A 141 8.29 -22.45 3.16
CA ASN A 141 8.63 -21.54 2.07
C ASN A 141 9.78 -20.57 2.46
N ARG A 142 10.86 -21.12 2.99
CA ARG A 142 12.01 -20.33 3.49
C ARG A 142 12.69 -19.48 2.40
N GLU A 143 12.74 -19.98 1.18
CA GLU A 143 13.33 -19.25 0.05
C GLU A 143 12.54 -17.99 -0.29
N VAL A 144 11.21 -18.08 -0.30
CA VAL A 144 10.32 -16.92 -0.50
C VAL A 144 10.54 -15.90 0.63
N ALA A 145 10.59 -16.36 1.88
CA ALA A 145 10.85 -15.48 3.01
C ALA A 145 12.22 -14.79 2.90
N HIS A 146 13.25 -15.50 2.44
CA HIS A 146 14.58 -14.93 2.22
C HIS A 146 14.58 -13.86 1.11
N GLN A 147 13.88 -14.09 0.00
CA GLN A 147 13.72 -13.11 -1.06
C GLN A 147 13.05 -11.84 -0.55
N LEU A 148 11.94 -11.98 0.21
CA LEU A 148 11.21 -10.85 0.78
C LEU A 148 12.03 -10.08 1.84
N LEU A 149 12.88 -10.76 2.63
CA LEU A 149 13.83 -10.09 3.50
C LEU A 149 14.86 -9.27 2.71
N GLY A 150 15.28 -9.74 1.55
CA GLY A 150 16.13 -8.99 0.63
C GLY A 150 15.46 -7.72 0.11
N GLU A 151 14.16 -7.78 -0.21
CA GLU A 151 13.38 -6.60 -0.60
C GLU A 151 13.25 -5.60 0.56
N ILE A 152 13.01 -6.08 1.79
CA ILE A 152 13.00 -5.22 2.98
C ILE A 152 14.33 -4.51 3.16
N ALA A 153 15.46 -5.23 3.06
CA ALA A 153 16.78 -4.64 3.23
C ALA A 153 17.06 -3.54 2.19
N LYS A 154 16.66 -3.79 0.94
CA LYS A 154 16.76 -2.83 -0.16
C LYS A 154 15.93 -1.58 0.08
N PHE A 155 14.66 -1.75 0.45
CA PHE A 155 13.76 -0.66 0.79
C PHE A 155 14.28 0.18 1.96
N GLN A 156 14.74 -0.46 3.04
CA GLN A 156 15.27 0.25 4.21
C GLN A 156 16.53 1.07 3.88
N LYS A 157 17.39 0.55 2.99
CA LYS A 157 18.55 1.31 2.48
C LYS A 157 18.09 2.52 1.68
N GLU A 158 17.19 2.35 0.72
CA GLU A 158 16.64 3.43 -0.10
C GLU A 158 15.95 4.50 0.78
N LEU A 159 15.17 4.07 1.76
CA LEU A 159 14.51 4.97 2.71
C LEU A 159 15.53 5.80 3.50
N ALA A 160 16.60 5.19 4.00
CA ALA A 160 17.66 5.88 4.74
C ALA A 160 18.40 6.92 3.88
N GLU A 161 18.64 6.61 2.60
CA GLU A 161 19.33 7.50 1.66
C GLU A 161 18.46 8.67 1.19
N ASN A 162 17.13 8.48 1.14
CA ASN A 162 16.19 9.46 0.58
C ASN A 162 15.28 10.11 1.63
N SER A 163 15.36 9.70 2.90
CA SER A 163 14.59 10.33 3.97
C SER A 163 14.94 11.80 4.12
N ARG A 164 13.90 12.61 4.24
CA ARG A 164 14.02 14.04 4.48
C ARG A 164 13.57 14.35 5.90
N PRO A 165 14.17 15.35 6.57
CA PRO A 165 13.67 15.79 7.86
C PRO A 165 12.22 16.30 7.70
N PRO A 166 11.38 16.19 8.74
CA PRO A 166 10.07 16.80 8.73
C PRO A 166 10.17 18.28 8.36
N ALA A 167 9.21 18.78 7.60
CA ALA A 167 9.14 20.20 7.34
C ALA A 167 8.98 20.95 8.66
N PHE A 168 9.97 21.75 9.01
CA PHE A 168 9.95 22.59 10.20
C PHE A 168 9.78 24.05 9.75
N VAL A 169 8.78 24.73 10.30
CA VAL A 169 8.56 26.15 10.10
C VAL A 169 8.78 26.84 11.43
N GLU A 170 9.80 27.67 11.50
CA GLU A 170 10.02 28.51 12.67
C GLU A 170 8.91 29.56 12.76
N ASN A 171 8.25 29.66 13.92
CA ASN A 171 7.13 30.57 14.17
C ASN A 171 5.99 30.45 13.13
N PRO A 172 5.33 29.28 13.03
CA PRO A 172 4.27 29.07 12.04
C PRO A 172 3.11 30.04 12.29
N LYS A 173 2.73 30.76 11.23
CA LYS A 173 1.52 31.58 11.28
C LYS A 173 0.31 30.70 11.09
N PRO A 174 -0.79 30.88 11.85
CA PRO A 174 -2.04 30.18 11.58
C PRO A 174 -2.51 30.47 10.16
N LEU A 175 -3.00 29.44 9.47
CA LEU A 175 -3.72 29.67 8.22
C LEU A 175 -4.89 30.60 8.52
N ALA A 176 -5.02 31.67 7.73
CA ALA A 176 -6.18 32.56 7.84
C ALA A 176 -7.47 31.74 7.72
N LYS A 177 -8.44 32.03 8.60
CA LYS A 177 -9.77 31.43 8.55
C LYS A 177 -10.55 31.93 7.36
#